data_bf02462a6eb4e2c8e7237f55213ca2b5
#
_entry.id   bf02462a6eb4e2c8e7237f55213ca2b5
#
_cell.length_a   1.000
_cell.length_b   1.000
_cell.length_c   1.000
_cell.angle_alpha   90.00
_cell.angle_beta   90.00
_cell.angle_gamma   90.00
#
_symmetry.space_group_name_H-M   'P 1'
#
loop_
_entity.id
_entity.type
_entity.pdbx_description
1 polymer ?
#
loop_
_entity_poly.entity_id
_entity_poly.type
_entity_poly.pdbx_seq_one_letter_code
_entity_poly.pdbx_strand_id
1 'polypeptide(L)'
;MSTTSGRKPWVLVAAVALAVIVLYALWRLVFVTGTVQSTNDAFVSADFTLIAPKVAGFIDEVLVQDNQPVKAGQLLARIDPQDYRAAVQAAQASVATAQAQRVNALAMLERQRSLIEQAKATVDADVAQVEFASHELQRYEHLAGQGAGTLQNSQQAKNRSLTARAELAQHKAALEAARQQTRVLAARATAAQASVQYAEALLARADLDLSHTQLLAPFDGVVGRRSVRLGAYVKPGDTVLAVVPLADAYVVANFLEHQLTNMQAGQRVTIKVDSFPGQTLQGTVDSIAPATGVTFSAIAPDNATGNFTKVAQRIAVKVTLDHGQLLASQLRLGMSVDASIDTAMAHDQQVSTR
;
A
#
# COMPACT_ATOMS: atom_id res chain seq x y z
N MET A 1 75.44 14.05 72.48
CA MET A 1 74.96 15.07 71.52
C MET A 1 74.11 14.39 70.50
N SER A 2 72.81 14.44 70.64
CA SER A 2 71.81 13.89 69.77
C SER A 2 71.23 14.98 68.93
N THR A 3 71.42 14.94 67.60
CA THR A 3 70.79 15.85 66.64
C THR A 3 69.50 15.21 66.14
N THR A 4 68.39 15.60 66.73
CA THR A 4 67.05 15.31 66.17
C THR A 4 66.81 16.20 64.95
N SER A 5 66.82 15.57 63.77
CA SER A 5 66.41 16.18 62.52
C SER A 5 64.85 16.39 62.46
N GLY A 6 64.43 17.61 62.73
CA GLY A 6 63.03 18.03 62.64
C GLY A 6 62.54 17.94 61.19
N ARG A 7 61.75 16.92 60.84
CA ARG A 7 61.04 16.85 59.56
C ARG A 7 60.04 17.98 59.53
N LYS A 8 60.27 18.94 58.59
CA LYS A 8 59.42 20.14 58.43
C LYS A 8 57.99 19.69 58.02
N PRO A 9 56.94 20.09 58.80
CA PRO A 9 55.59 19.59 58.63
C PRO A 9 54.99 19.87 57.20
N TRP A 10 55.52 20.89 56.49
CA TRP A 10 55.07 21.22 55.16
C TRP A 10 55.45 20.16 54.11
N VAL A 11 56.51 19.37 54.29
CA VAL A 11 56.90 18.28 53.37
C VAL A 11 55.91 17.11 53.51
N LEU A 12 55.35 16.85 54.66
CA LEU A 12 54.29 15.87 54.86
C LEU A 12 52.96 16.31 54.18
N VAL A 13 52.62 17.60 54.29
CA VAL A 13 51.43 18.16 53.64
C VAL A 13 51.57 18.11 52.14
N ALA A 14 52.74 18.46 51.61
CA ALA A 14 53.02 18.36 50.18
C ALA A 14 52.98 16.93 49.66
N ALA A 15 53.49 15.94 50.41
CA ALA A 15 53.42 14.51 50.04
C ALA A 15 51.98 13.98 50.04
N VAL A 16 51.15 14.37 50.99
CA VAL A 16 49.73 13.99 51.08
C VAL A 16 48.96 14.65 49.92
N ALA A 17 49.18 15.94 49.62
CA ALA A 17 48.57 16.60 48.49
C ALA A 17 48.92 15.94 47.16
N LEU A 18 50.20 15.55 46.94
CA LEU A 18 50.63 14.86 45.73
C LEU A 18 49.99 13.46 45.66
N ALA A 19 49.89 12.73 46.77
CA ALA A 19 49.22 11.43 46.81
C ALA A 19 47.73 11.52 46.46
N VAL A 20 47.02 12.57 46.94
CA VAL A 20 45.61 12.82 46.62
C VAL A 20 45.43 13.18 45.14
N ILE A 21 46.34 14.00 44.58
CA ILE A 21 46.31 14.34 43.13
C ILE A 21 46.58 13.09 42.27
N VAL A 22 47.54 12.25 42.68
CA VAL A 22 47.85 11.00 41.96
C VAL A 22 46.66 10.01 42.07
N LEU A 23 46.07 9.89 43.26
CA LEU A 23 44.89 9.03 43.45
C LEU A 23 43.70 9.54 42.66
N TYR A 24 43.46 10.86 42.62
CA TYR A 24 42.43 11.49 41.81
C TYR A 24 42.70 11.30 40.30
N ALA A 25 43.94 11.46 39.86
CA ALA A 25 44.32 11.21 38.47
C ALA A 25 44.15 9.74 38.07
N LEU A 26 44.57 8.79 38.96
CA LEU A 26 44.35 7.37 38.77
C LEU A 26 42.85 7.00 38.77
N TRP A 27 42.07 7.56 39.72
CA TRP A 27 40.61 7.38 39.74
C TRP A 27 39.95 7.89 38.49
N ARG A 28 40.35 9.08 38.04
CA ARG A 28 39.85 9.66 36.78
C ARG A 28 40.24 8.83 35.55
N LEU A 29 41.47 8.29 35.50
CA LEU A 29 41.97 7.44 34.42
C LEU A 29 41.22 6.09 34.35
N VAL A 30 40.92 5.48 35.49
CA VAL A 30 40.24 4.16 35.57
C VAL A 30 38.73 4.30 35.35
N PHE A 31 38.08 5.35 35.87
CA PHE A 31 36.63 5.49 35.79
C PHE A 31 36.14 6.26 34.53
N VAL A 32 36.95 7.18 33.96
CA VAL A 32 36.56 7.95 32.76
C VAL A 32 36.85 7.17 31.46
N THR A 33 37.91 6.36 31.45
CA THR A 33 38.24 5.56 30.25
C THR A 33 37.34 4.33 30.02
N GLY A 34 36.55 3.92 31.03
CA GLY A 34 35.61 2.79 30.90
C GLY A 34 34.25 3.11 30.33
N THR A 35 33.95 4.40 30.11
CA THR A 35 32.60 4.84 29.65
C THR A 35 32.44 4.93 28.16
N VAL A 36 33.53 4.95 27.38
CA VAL A 36 33.47 4.99 25.91
C VAL A 36 33.69 3.58 25.36
N GLN A 37 32.68 3.08 24.66
CA GLN A 37 32.78 1.82 23.94
C GLN A 37 32.98 2.09 22.45
N SER A 38 34.00 1.47 21.87
CA SER A 38 34.30 1.67 20.43
C SER A 38 34.37 0.36 19.66
N THR A 39 34.01 0.43 18.38
CA THR A 39 34.16 -0.67 17.44
C THR A 39 34.60 -0.14 16.09
N ASN A 40 35.49 -0.90 15.44
CA ASN A 40 35.90 -0.70 14.04
C ASN A 40 35.13 -1.62 13.07
N ASP A 41 34.25 -2.46 13.61
CA ASP A 41 33.36 -3.28 12.79
C ASP A 41 32.03 -2.55 12.63
N ALA A 42 32.06 -1.45 11.90
CA ALA A 42 30.90 -0.64 11.61
C ALA A 42 30.94 -0.17 10.15
N PHE A 43 29.75 -0.04 9.56
CA PHE A 43 29.63 0.38 8.17
C PHE A 43 28.38 1.22 7.94
N VAL A 44 28.44 2.06 6.91
CA VAL A 44 27.29 2.87 6.46
C VAL A 44 26.31 1.98 5.72
N SER A 45 25.03 2.06 6.10
CA SER A 45 23.91 1.35 5.47
C SER A 45 22.75 2.30 5.16
N ALA A 46 21.84 1.90 4.30
CA ALA A 46 20.56 2.56 4.07
C ALA A 46 19.56 1.53 3.54
N ASP A 47 18.27 1.80 3.74
CA ASP A 47 17.19 0.94 3.27
C ASP A 47 16.93 1.22 1.78
N PHE A 48 17.73 0.62 0.90
CA PHE A 48 17.58 0.78 -0.53
C PHE A 48 16.46 -0.10 -1.09
N THR A 49 15.83 0.36 -2.18
CA THR A 49 14.78 -0.40 -2.86
C THR A 49 15.27 -0.90 -4.21
N LEU A 50 15.04 -2.18 -4.45
CA LEU A 50 15.21 -2.79 -5.77
C LEU A 50 13.96 -2.54 -6.60
N ILE A 51 14.09 -1.81 -7.69
CA ILE A 51 12.98 -1.51 -8.60
C ILE A 51 12.79 -2.70 -9.53
N ALA A 52 11.58 -3.27 -9.49
CA ALA A 52 11.15 -4.36 -10.33
C ALA A 52 9.89 -3.96 -11.11
N PRO A 53 9.76 -4.35 -12.39
CA PRO A 53 8.54 -4.11 -13.15
C PRO A 53 7.39 -4.96 -12.61
N LYS A 54 6.16 -4.46 -12.76
CA LYS A 54 4.94 -5.21 -12.46
C LYS A 54 4.35 -5.88 -13.70
N VAL A 55 4.81 -5.45 -14.90
CA VAL A 55 4.39 -5.97 -16.19
C VAL A 55 5.60 -6.39 -17.01
N ALA A 56 5.43 -7.33 -17.93
CA ALA A 56 6.49 -7.83 -18.78
C ALA A 56 6.61 -7.00 -20.06
N GLY A 57 7.79 -6.97 -20.67
CA GLY A 57 7.98 -6.35 -21.98
C GLY A 57 9.44 -5.99 -22.26
N PHE A 58 9.66 -5.41 -23.42
CA PHE A 58 10.97 -4.89 -23.79
C PHE A 58 11.17 -3.47 -23.25
N ILE A 59 12.36 -3.16 -22.80
CA ILE A 59 12.72 -1.80 -22.39
C ILE A 59 12.87 -0.93 -23.64
N ASP A 60 11.98 0.06 -23.76
CA ASP A 60 11.97 1.04 -24.82
C ASP A 60 12.93 2.21 -24.55
N GLU A 61 13.07 2.59 -23.27
CA GLU A 61 13.90 3.72 -22.88
C GLU A 61 14.46 3.56 -21.46
N VAL A 62 15.71 3.99 -21.28
CA VAL A 62 16.35 4.09 -19.95
C VAL A 62 16.84 5.52 -19.79
N LEU A 63 16.26 6.27 -18.86
CA LEU A 63 16.42 7.73 -18.74
C LEU A 63 17.45 8.12 -17.68
N VAL A 64 18.01 7.14 -16.96
CA VAL A 64 18.95 7.38 -15.87
C VAL A 64 20.24 6.60 -16.07
N GLN A 65 21.32 7.13 -15.49
CA GLN A 65 22.65 6.50 -15.47
C GLN A 65 22.98 6.02 -14.05
N ASP A 66 23.99 5.13 -13.96
CA ASP A 66 24.53 4.73 -12.66
C ASP A 66 25.06 5.95 -11.90
N ASN A 67 24.81 5.98 -10.60
CA ASN A 67 25.20 7.05 -9.67
C ASN A 67 24.51 8.42 -9.91
N GLN A 68 23.47 8.46 -10.74
CA GLN A 68 22.68 9.67 -10.97
C GLN A 68 21.71 9.93 -9.80
N PRO A 69 21.61 11.16 -9.27
CA PRO A 69 20.57 11.53 -8.32
C PRO A 69 19.19 11.57 -9.01
N VAL A 70 18.17 11.05 -8.33
CA VAL A 70 16.79 10.99 -8.80
C VAL A 70 15.84 11.45 -7.71
N LYS A 71 14.68 11.99 -8.13
CA LYS A 71 13.60 12.43 -7.23
C LYS A 71 12.44 11.44 -7.22
N ALA A 72 11.69 11.41 -6.15
CA ALA A 72 10.44 10.66 -6.05
C ALA A 72 9.52 10.97 -7.25
N GLY A 73 8.96 9.93 -7.86
CA GLY A 73 8.12 10.04 -9.06
C GLY A 73 8.88 10.28 -10.38
N GLN A 74 10.20 10.42 -10.37
CA GLN A 74 10.99 10.56 -11.59
C GLN A 74 10.96 9.26 -12.40
N LEU A 75 10.76 9.36 -13.73
CA LEU A 75 10.79 8.23 -14.66
C LEU A 75 12.24 7.73 -14.80
N LEU A 76 12.45 6.46 -14.50
CA LEU A 76 13.75 5.80 -14.53
C LEU A 76 13.96 5.02 -15.83
N ALA A 77 12.94 4.24 -16.19
CA ALA A 77 12.93 3.45 -17.42
C ALA A 77 11.48 3.27 -17.89
N ARG A 78 11.31 2.97 -19.16
CA ARG A 78 10.01 2.69 -19.76
C ARG A 78 10.05 1.35 -20.50
N ILE A 79 9.03 0.55 -20.25
CA ILE A 79 8.73 -0.65 -21.02
C ILE A 79 7.92 -0.20 -22.25
N ASP A 80 8.10 -0.85 -23.40
CA ASP A 80 7.31 -0.55 -24.62
C ASP A 80 5.81 -0.58 -24.32
N PRO A 81 5.12 0.57 -24.44
CA PRO A 81 3.72 0.67 -24.06
C PRO A 81 2.75 0.31 -25.21
N GLN A 82 3.22 -0.12 -26.39
CA GLN A 82 2.35 -0.25 -27.58
C GLN A 82 1.26 -1.31 -27.35
N ASP A 83 1.62 -2.49 -26.87
CA ASP A 83 0.65 -3.57 -26.60
C ASP A 83 -0.34 -3.17 -25.50
N TYR A 84 0.14 -2.49 -24.47
CA TYR A 84 -0.69 -2.00 -23.35
C TYR A 84 -1.66 -0.88 -23.81
N ARG A 85 -1.22 0.03 -24.70
CA ARG A 85 -2.10 1.03 -25.30
C ARG A 85 -3.18 0.39 -26.17
N ALA A 86 -2.84 -0.62 -26.96
CA ALA A 86 -3.80 -1.37 -27.75
C ALA A 86 -4.82 -2.08 -26.85
N ALA A 87 -4.38 -2.66 -25.72
CA ALA A 87 -5.27 -3.28 -24.72
C ALA A 87 -6.24 -2.26 -24.09
N VAL A 88 -5.78 -1.05 -23.76
CA VAL A 88 -6.63 0.05 -23.27
C VAL A 88 -7.68 0.44 -24.33
N GLN A 89 -7.29 0.60 -25.59
CA GLN A 89 -8.24 0.92 -26.67
C GLN A 89 -9.29 -0.18 -26.88
N ALA A 90 -8.90 -1.45 -26.82
CA ALA A 90 -9.82 -2.57 -26.89
C ALA A 90 -10.81 -2.60 -25.73
N ALA A 91 -10.33 -2.33 -24.51
CA ALA A 91 -11.17 -2.23 -23.31
C ALA A 91 -12.14 -1.03 -23.39
N GLN A 92 -11.71 0.12 -23.90
CA GLN A 92 -12.57 1.29 -24.13
C GLN A 92 -13.69 0.97 -25.13
N ALA A 93 -13.38 0.28 -26.23
CA ALA A 93 -14.38 -0.17 -27.20
C ALA A 93 -15.39 -1.16 -26.57
N SER A 94 -14.93 -2.02 -25.66
CA SER A 94 -15.80 -2.94 -24.90
C SER A 94 -16.76 -2.17 -23.98
N VAL A 95 -16.30 -1.14 -23.29
CA VAL A 95 -17.15 -0.24 -22.47
C VAL A 95 -18.20 0.43 -23.34
N ALA A 96 -17.82 1.00 -24.48
CA ALA A 96 -18.75 1.65 -25.41
C ALA A 96 -19.84 0.67 -25.90
N THR A 97 -19.46 -0.56 -26.22
CA THR A 97 -20.39 -1.62 -26.63
C THR A 97 -21.37 -1.99 -25.53
N ALA A 98 -20.89 -2.18 -24.29
CA ALA A 98 -21.72 -2.49 -23.13
C ALA A 98 -22.68 -1.33 -22.81
N GLN A 99 -22.24 -0.09 -22.90
CA GLN A 99 -23.09 1.10 -22.73
C GLN A 99 -24.20 1.17 -23.78
N ALA A 100 -23.90 0.88 -25.04
CA ALA A 100 -24.90 0.83 -26.11
C ALA A 100 -25.95 -0.27 -25.84
N GLN A 101 -25.52 -1.44 -25.36
CA GLN A 101 -26.44 -2.52 -24.98
C GLN A 101 -27.35 -2.12 -23.81
N ARG A 102 -26.82 -1.41 -22.80
CA ARG A 102 -27.61 -0.88 -21.69
C ARG A 102 -28.65 0.13 -22.19
N VAL A 103 -28.27 1.08 -23.05
CA VAL A 103 -29.19 2.05 -23.63
C VAL A 103 -30.32 1.34 -24.42
N ASN A 104 -30.01 0.33 -25.20
CA ASN A 104 -30.99 -0.48 -25.87
C ASN A 104 -31.95 -1.18 -24.91
N ALA A 105 -31.44 -1.82 -23.88
CA ALA A 105 -32.28 -2.48 -22.85
C ALA A 105 -33.22 -1.51 -22.11
N LEU A 106 -32.75 -0.30 -21.81
CA LEU A 106 -33.59 0.76 -21.21
C LEU A 106 -34.67 1.27 -22.19
N ALA A 107 -34.34 1.44 -23.47
CA ALA A 107 -35.31 1.84 -24.51
C ALA A 107 -36.37 0.77 -24.68
N MET A 108 -36.04 -0.53 -24.64
CA MET A 108 -37.04 -1.61 -24.68
C MET A 108 -37.96 -1.59 -23.46
N LEU A 109 -37.43 -1.29 -22.28
CA LEU A 109 -38.22 -1.15 -21.05
C LEU A 109 -39.20 0.02 -21.14
N GLU A 110 -38.79 1.16 -21.68
CA GLU A 110 -39.63 2.33 -21.84
C GLU A 110 -40.74 2.07 -22.91
N ARG A 111 -40.39 1.41 -24.01
CA ARG A 111 -41.41 0.97 -24.97
C ARG A 111 -42.46 0.07 -24.33
N GLN A 112 -42.05 -0.85 -23.42
CA GLN A 112 -43.00 -1.72 -22.76
C GLN A 112 -43.96 -0.95 -21.83
N ARG A 113 -43.54 0.14 -21.22
CA ARG A 113 -44.39 1.03 -20.43
C ARG A 113 -45.51 1.61 -21.31
N SER A 114 -45.18 2.08 -22.52
CA SER A 114 -46.17 2.59 -23.47
C SER A 114 -47.19 1.51 -23.89
N LEU A 115 -46.72 0.26 -24.09
CA LEU A 115 -47.62 -0.87 -24.41
C LEU A 115 -48.55 -1.21 -23.27
N ILE A 116 -48.09 -1.08 -22.00
CA ILE A 116 -48.96 -1.26 -20.83
C ILE A 116 -50.05 -0.18 -20.77
N GLU A 117 -49.71 1.07 -21.02
CA GLU A 117 -50.72 2.18 -21.03
C GLU A 117 -51.75 1.96 -22.16
N GLN A 118 -51.31 1.49 -23.33
CA GLN A 118 -52.24 1.11 -24.43
C GLN A 118 -53.18 -0.03 -23.97
N ALA A 119 -52.64 -1.13 -23.42
CA ALA A 119 -53.46 -2.24 -22.95
C ALA A 119 -54.41 -1.85 -21.83
N LYS A 120 -53.99 -0.94 -20.97
CA LYS A 120 -54.85 -0.37 -19.92
C LYS A 120 -56.02 0.43 -20.47
N ALA A 121 -55.75 1.29 -21.42
CA ALA A 121 -56.82 2.05 -22.14
C ALA A 121 -57.84 1.13 -22.78
N THR A 122 -57.37 0.00 -23.37
CA THR A 122 -58.29 -1.03 -23.93
C THR A 122 -59.18 -1.64 -22.86
N VAL A 123 -58.60 -2.03 -21.71
CA VAL A 123 -59.35 -2.56 -20.57
C VAL A 123 -60.36 -1.55 -20.04
N ASP A 124 -60.02 -0.25 -19.95
CA ASP A 124 -60.89 0.79 -19.47
C ASP A 124 -62.11 0.97 -20.47
N ALA A 125 -61.88 0.86 -21.77
CA ALA A 125 -62.96 0.85 -22.79
C ALA A 125 -63.89 -0.37 -22.63
N ASP A 126 -63.32 -1.56 -22.40
CA ASP A 126 -64.12 -2.79 -22.19
C ASP A 126 -64.95 -2.72 -20.91
N VAL A 127 -64.42 -2.13 -19.82
CA VAL A 127 -65.17 -1.88 -18.61
C VAL A 127 -66.43 -1.07 -18.89
N ALA A 128 -66.31 0.02 -19.65
CA ALA A 128 -67.46 0.85 -20.04
C ALA A 128 -68.44 0.06 -20.93
N GLN A 129 -67.95 -0.79 -21.83
CA GLN A 129 -68.79 -1.66 -22.69
C GLN A 129 -69.55 -2.73 -21.89
N VAL A 130 -68.93 -3.32 -20.87
CA VAL A 130 -69.57 -4.30 -19.93
C VAL A 130 -70.65 -3.60 -19.14
N GLU A 131 -70.38 -2.40 -18.61
CA GLU A 131 -71.38 -1.60 -17.87
C GLU A 131 -72.59 -1.28 -18.75
N PHE A 132 -72.37 -0.79 -19.98
CA PHE A 132 -73.46 -0.53 -20.92
C PHE A 132 -74.25 -1.79 -21.22
N ALA A 133 -73.60 -2.90 -21.58
CA ALA A 133 -74.27 -4.16 -21.90
C ALA A 133 -75.02 -4.76 -20.71
N SER A 134 -74.53 -4.54 -19.49
CA SER A 134 -75.24 -4.97 -18.25
C SER A 134 -76.54 -4.17 -18.00
N HIS A 135 -76.50 -2.85 -18.18
CA HIS A 135 -77.70 -2.00 -18.07
C HIS A 135 -78.71 -2.33 -19.18
N GLU A 136 -78.25 -2.60 -20.38
CA GLU A 136 -79.11 -3.04 -21.51
C GLU A 136 -79.79 -4.38 -21.19
N LEU A 137 -79.06 -5.37 -20.64
CA LEU A 137 -79.60 -6.64 -20.23
C LEU A 137 -80.69 -6.47 -19.13
N GLN A 138 -80.41 -5.71 -18.08
CA GLN A 138 -81.37 -5.45 -16.99
C GLN A 138 -82.64 -4.79 -17.56
N ARG A 139 -82.56 -3.84 -18.46
CA ARG A 139 -83.67 -3.18 -19.09
C ARG A 139 -84.53 -4.16 -19.89
N TYR A 140 -83.95 -5.02 -20.76
CA TYR A 140 -84.69 -5.97 -21.56
C TYR A 140 -85.29 -7.12 -20.74
N GLU A 141 -84.63 -7.58 -19.68
CA GLU A 141 -85.15 -8.60 -18.74
C GLU A 141 -86.41 -8.05 -17.99
N HIS A 142 -86.31 -6.78 -17.56
CA HIS A 142 -87.50 -6.13 -16.89
C HIS A 142 -88.70 -5.95 -17.86
N LEU A 143 -88.47 -5.50 -19.10
CA LEU A 143 -89.48 -5.34 -20.12
C LEU A 143 -90.10 -6.69 -20.52
N ALA A 144 -89.33 -7.74 -20.68
CA ALA A 144 -89.81 -9.08 -20.95
C ALA A 144 -90.64 -9.64 -19.79
N GLY A 145 -90.25 -9.42 -18.51
CA GLY A 145 -91.00 -9.81 -17.32
C GLY A 145 -92.34 -9.13 -17.14
N GLN A 146 -92.50 -7.91 -17.70
CA GLN A 146 -93.71 -7.17 -17.73
C GLN A 146 -94.61 -7.43 -18.96
N GLY A 147 -94.14 -8.33 -19.86
CA GLY A 147 -94.86 -8.63 -21.14
C GLY A 147 -94.74 -7.54 -22.21
N ALA A 148 -93.94 -6.48 -21.99
CA ALA A 148 -93.74 -5.35 -22.89
C ALA A 148 -92.49 -5.53 -23.82
N GLY A 149 -91.74 -6.64 -23.67
CA GLY A 149 -90.56 -6.99 -24.46
C GLY A 149 -90.64 -8.40 -25.03
N THR A 150 -89.86 -8.68 -26.09
CA THR A 150 -89.73 -10.04 -26.66
C THR A 150 -88.63 -10.85 -25.94
N LEU A 151 -88.84 -12.13 -25.77
CA LEU A 151 -87.85 -13.04 -25.19
C LEU A 151 -86.54 -13.06 -26.03
N GLN A 152 -86.67 -12.90 -27.35
CA GLN A 152 -85.54 -12.80 -28.27
C GLN A 152 -84.60 -11.61 -27.93
N ASN A 153 -85.15 -10.41 -27.67
CA ASN A 153 -84.36 -9.25 -27.31
C ASN A 153 -83.61 -9.43 -25.97
N SER A 154 -84.25 -10.07 -24.96
CA SER A 154 -83.65 -10.39 -23.69
C SER A 154 -82.50 -11.38 -23.87
N GLN A 155 -82.68 -12.43 -24.65
CA GLN A 155 -81.60 -13.43 -24.97
C GLN A 155 -80.45 -12.77 -25.75
N GLN A 156 -80.73 -11.86 -26.70
CA GLN A 156 -79.71 -11.12 -27.43
C GLN A 156 -78.88 -10.20 -26.49
N ALA A 157 -79.56 -9.47 -25.59
CA ALA A 157 -78.90 -8.63 -24.63
C ALA A 157 -78.01 -9.46 -23.65
N LYS A 158 -78.49 -10.64 -23.26
CA LYS A 158 -77.72 -11.56 -22.44
C LYS A 158 -76.43 -12.05 -23.12
N ASN A 159 -76.57 -12.43 -24.42
CA ASN A 159 -75.39 -12.85 -25.22
C ASN A 159 -74.40 -11.69 -25.36
N ARG A 160 -74.82 -10.44 -25.62
CA ARG A 160 -73.96 -9.25 -25.69
C ARG A 160 -73.24 -9.02 -24.36
N SER A 161 -73.91 -9.15 -23.20
CA SER A 161 -73.30 -8.98 -21.89
C SER A 161 -72.27 -10.08 -21.63
N LEU A 162 -72.51 -11.32 -21.99
CA LEU A 162 -71.55 -12.44 -21.87
C LEU A 162 -70.33 -12.22 -22.78
N THR A 163 -70.51 -11.81 -24.01
CA THR A 163 -69.41 -11.50 -24.95
C THR A 163 -68.54 -10.34 -24.43
N ALA A 164 -69.17 -9.24 -23.98
CA ALA A 164 -68.40 -8.10 -23.44
C ALA A 164 -67.58 -8.49 -22.19
N ARG A 165 -68.15 -9.35 -21.31
CA ARG A 165 -67.41 -9.86 -20.14
C ARG A 165 -66.23 -10.77 -20.54
N ALA A 166 -66.40 -11.59 -21.56
CA ALA A 166 -65.33 -12.46 -22.07
C ALA A 166 -64.18 -11.63 -22.69
N GLU A 167 -64.52 -10.59 -23.47
CA GLU A 167 -63.54 -9.65 -24.07
C GLU A 167 -62.77 -8.89 -22.96
N LEU A 168 -63.48 -8.38 -21.95
CA LEU A 168 -62.83 -7.73 -20.80
C LEU A 168 -61.86 -8.70 -20.07
N ALA A 169 -62.25 -9.97 -19.87
CA ALA A 169 -61.38 -10.98 -19.24
C ALA A 169 -60.16 -11.24 -20.08
N GLN A 170 -60.28 -11.34 -21.41
CA GLN A 170 -59.19 -11.52 -22.38
C GLN A 170 -58.21 -10.34 -22.30
N HIS A 171 -58.69 -9.10 -22.37
CA HIS A 171 -57.81 -7.92 -22.39
C HIS A 171 -57.16 -7.66 -20.99
N LYS A 172 -57.85 -8.00 -19.89
CA LYS A 172 -57.22 -8.02 -18.55
C LYS A 172 -56.02 -9.02 -18.47
N ALA A 173 -56.19 -10.20 -19.04
CA ALA A 173 -55.09 -11.19 -19.09
C ALA A 173 -53.94 -10.69 -19.99
N ALA A 174 -54.26 -10.01 -21.10
CA ALA A 174 -53.23 -9.40 -21.97
C ALA A 174 -52.45 -8.28 -21.23
N LEU A 175 -53.16 -7.42 -20.48
CA LEU A 175 -52.55 -6.37 -19.63
C LEU A 175 -51.61 -6.97 -18.58
N GLU A 176 -52.04 -8.05 -17.92
CA GLU A 176 -51.20 -8.72 -16.93
C GLU A 176 -49.95 -9.37 -17.58
N ALA A 177 -50.08 -9.98 -18.74
CA ALA A 177 -48.95 -10.48 -19.53
C ALA A 177 -47.97 -9.36 -19.91
N ALA A 178 -48.47 -8.18 -20.32
CA ALA A 178 -47.64 -7.03 -20.59
C ALA A 178 -46.89 -6.52 -19.36
N ARG A 179 -47.52 -6.53 -18.18
CA ARG A 179 -46.88 -6.20 -16.86
C ARG A 179 -45.80 -7.19 -16.50
N GLN A 180 -46.02 -8.48 -16.71
CA GLN A 180 -45.02 -9.50 -16.44
C GLN A 180 -43.78 -9.34 -17.36
N GLN A 181 -44.00 -8.98 -18.64
CA GLN A 181 -42.91 -8.69 -19.58
C GLN A 181 -42.01 -7.55 -19.09
N THR A 182 -42.56 -6.57 -18.35
CA THR A 182 -41.76 -5.48 -17.76
C THR A 182 -40.70 -6.02 -16.78
N ARG A 183 -41.02 -7.02 -15.99
CA ARG A 183 -40.05 -7.64 -15.04
C ARG A 183 -38.90 -8.29 -15.80
N VAL A 184 -39.17 -8.97 -16.92
CA VAL A 184 -38.15 -9.59 -17.76
C VAL A 184 -37.22 -8.52 -18.36
N LEU A 185 -37.80 -7.43 -18.87
CA LEU A 185 -37.02 -6.34 -19.45
C LEU A 185 -36.24 -5.56 -18.40
N ALA A 186 -36.80 -5.37 -17.19
CA ALA A 186 -36.08 -4.77 -16.08
C ALA A 186 -34.86 -5.62 -15.66
N ALA A 187 -35.04 -6.94 -15.59
CA ALA A 187 -33.91 -7.86 -15.32
C ALA A 187 -32.83 -7.78 -16.41
N ARG A 188 -33.23 -7.66 -17.69
CA ARG A 188 -32.28 -7.46 -18.80
C ARG A 188 -31.54 -6.13 -18.69
N ALA A 189 -32.21 -5.05 -18.29
CA ALA A 189 -31.55 -3.76 -18.07
C ALA A 189 -30.55 -3.81 -16.92
N THR A 190 -30.89 -4.52 -15.83
CA THR A 190 -29.96 -4.76 -14.71
C THR A 190 -28.75 -5.59 -15.17
N ALA A 191 -28.95 -6.64 -15.96
CA ALA A 191 -27.86 -7.46 -16.51
C ALA A 191 -26.96 -6.63 -17.45
N ALA A 192 -27.53 -5.77 -18.30
CA ALA A 192 -26.77 -4.87 -19.16
C ALA A 192 -25.96 -3.84 -18.34
N GLN A 193 -26.51 -3.33 -17.21
CA GLN A 193 -25.78 -2.47 -16.28
C GLN A 193 -24.57 -3.20 -15.65
N ALA A 194 -24.75 -4.45 -15.24
CA ALA A 194 -23.64 -5.27 -14.73
C ALA A 194 -22.55 -5.50 -15.77
N SER A 195 -22.94 -5.68 -17.06
CA SER A 195 -21.98 -5.80 -18.17
C SER A 195 -21.16 -4.53 -18.37
N VAL A 196 -21.75 -3.34 -18.17
CA VAL A 196 -21.02 -2.06 -18.20
C VAL A 196 -19.98 -2.03 -17.08
N GLN A 197 -20.37 -2.35 -15.86
CA GLN A 197 -19.44 -2.36 -14.69
C GLN A 197 -18.28 -3.35 -14.91
N TYR A 198 -18.57 -4.49 -15.49
CA TYR A 198 -17.52 -5.47 -15.83
C TYR A 198 -16.53 -4.93 -16.86
N ALA A 199 -17.04 -4.30 -17.92
CA ALA A 199 -16.20 -3.69 -18.96
C ALA A 199 -15.36 -2.52 -18.40
N GLU A 200 -15.93 -1.69 -17.52
CA GLU A 200 -15.22 -0.60 -16.85
C GLU A 200 -14.09 -1.13 -15.95
N ALA A 201 -14.32 -2.25 -15.24
CA ALA A 201 -13.29 -2.90 -14.43
C ALA A 201 -12.14 -3.45 -15.30
N LEU A 202 -12.43 -4.00 -16.49
CA LEU A 202 -11.41 -4.43 -17.44
C LEU A 202 -10.62 -3.24 -18.00
N LEU A 203 -11.27 -2.11 -18.27
CA LEU A 203 -10.60 -0.88 -18.69
C LEU A 203 -9.65 -0.38 -17.59
N ALA A 204 -10.13 -0.29 -16.36
CA ALA A 204 -9.31 0.14 -15.24
C ALA A 204 -8.06 -0.75 -15.04
N ARG A 205 -8.20 -2.06 -15.27
CA ARG A 205 -7.06 -2.98 -15.25
C ARG A 205 -6.07 -2.68 -16.37
N ALA A 206 -6.55 -2.49 -17.60
CA ALA A 206 -5.70 -2.18 -18.74
C ALA A 206 -4.95 -0.84 -18.57
N ASP A 207 -5.61 0.18 -18.00
CA ASP A 207 -5.00 1.47 -17.67
C ASP A 207 -3.93 1.31 -16.59
N LEU A 208 -4.18 0.47 -15.57
CA LEU A 208 -3.19 0.18 -14.53
C LEU A 208 -1.98 -0.54 -15.11
N ASP A 209 -2.18 -1.54 -15.97
CA ASP A 209 -1.08 -2.26 -16.64
C ASP A 209 -0.27 -1.32 -17.54
N LEU A 210 -0.93 -0.39 -18.25
CA LEU A 210 -0.25 0.67 -19.02
C LEU A 210 0.57 1.59 -18.09
N SER A 211 0.03 2.00 -16.95
CA SER A 211 0.75 2.82 -15.99
C SER A 211 2.01 2.13 -15.47
N HIS A 212 1.96 0.82 -15.29
CA HIS A 212 3.08 -0.01 -14.83
C HIS A 212 4.19 -0.18 -15.89
N THR A 213 3.98 0.25 -17.12
CA THR A 213 5.07 0.32 -18.11
C THR A 213 6.09 1.40 -17.78
N GLN A 214 5.74 2.36 -16.92
CA GLN A 214 6.62 3.41 -16.43
C GLN A 214 7.21 3.00 -15.08
N LEU A 215 8.53 2.84 -15.04
CA LEU A 215 9.24 2.56 -13.80
C LEU A 215 9.66 3.87 -13.15
N LEU A 216 9.03 4.20 -12.03
CA LEU A 216 9.25 5.46 -11.32
C LEU A 216 10.09 5.25 -10.05
N ALA A 217 10.84 6.27 -9.64
CA ALA A 217 11.52 6.28 -8.35
C ALA A 217 10.51 6.39 -7.20
N PRO A 218 10.56 5.53 -6.17
CA PRO A 218 9.62 5.59 -5.05
C PRO A 218 9.92 6.72 -4.06
N PHE A 219 11.17 7.18 -4.00
CA PHE A 219 11.67 8.24 -3.11
C PHE A 219 12.89 8.93 -3.72
N ASP A 220 13.32 10.02 -3.10
CA ASP A 220 14.53 10.75 -3.46
C ASP A 220 15.77 9.91 -3.14
N GLY A 221 16.67 9.75 -4.10
CA GLY A 221 17.86 8.93 -3.88
C GLY A 221 18.86 8.99 -5.02
N VAL A 222 19.76 8.02 -5.02
CA VAL A 222 20.77 7.87 -6.07
C VAL A 222 20.59 6.50 -6.70
N VAL A 223 20.67 6.44 -8.05
CA VAL A 223 20.63 5.18 -8.79
C VAL A 223 21.89 4.39 -8.45
N GLY A 224 21.68 3.20 -7.92
CA GLY A 224 22.75 2.26 -7.65
C GLY A 224 23.02 1.34 -8.85
N ARG A 225 22.90 0.04 -8.62
CA ARG A 225 23.13 -0.97 -9.64
C ARG A 225 22.04 -0.95 -10.71
N ARG A 226 22.37 -0.59 -11.94
CA ARG A 226 21.52 -0.69 -13.12
C ARG A 226 21.80 -2.00 -13.87
N SER A 227 20.85 -2.93 -13.82
CA SER A 227 20.96 -4.24 -14.48
C SER A 227 20.36 -4.24 -15.88
N VAL A 228 19.50 -3.25 -16.22
CA VAL A 228 18.75 -3.22 -17.47
C VAL A 228 19.39 -2.32 -18.52
N ARG A 229 19.18 -2.68 -19.78
CA ARG A 229 19.62 -1.94 -20.96
C ARG A 229 18.47 -1.80 -21.96
N LEU A 230 18.60 -0.83 -22.87
CA LEU A 230 17.68 -0.65 -23.98
C LEU A 230 17.53 -1.97 -24.76
N GLY A 231 16.29 -2.34 -25.09
CA GLY A 231 15.98 -3.58 -25.80
C GLY A 231 16.00 -4.86 -24.94
N ALA A 232 16.34 -4.78 -23.65
CA ALA A 232 16.26 -5.92 -22.75
C ALA A 232 14.81 -6.31 -22.47
N TYR A 233 14.53 -7.60 -22.44
CA TYR A 233 13.24 -8.11 -22.01
C TYR A 233 13.23 -8.28 -20.50
N VAL A 234 12.17 -7.77 -19.82
CA VAL A 234 11.99 -7.85 -18.38
C VAL A 234 10.66 -8.52 -18.03
N LYS A 235 10.63 -9.19 -16.88
CA LYS A 235 9.44 -9.85 -16.32
C LYS A 235 9.12 -9.30 -14.94
N PRO A 236 7.88 -9.44 -14.45
CA PRO A 236 7.52 -9.11 -13.08
C PRO A 236 8.46 -9.78 -12.07
N GLY A 237 9.05 -8.97 -11.19
CA GLY A 237 10.02 -9.42 -10.18
C GLY A 237 11.49 -9.36 -10.60
N ASP A 238 11.83 -9.15 -11.86
CA ASP A 238 13.22 -8.94 -12.27
C ASP A 238 13.74 -7.61 -11.71
N THR A 239 14.97 -7.62 -11.15
CA THR A 239 15.57 -6.38 -10.66
C THR A 239 16.11 -5.56 -11.83
N VAL A 240 15.55 -4.37 -12.03
CA VAL A 240 15.95 -3.42 -13.09
C VAL A 240 17.07 -2.51 -12.63
N LEU A 241 16.93 -1.90 -11.47
CA LEU A 241 17.91 -1.03 -10.83
C LEU A 241 17.63 -0.91 -9.32
N ALA A 242 18.56 -0.33 -8.58
CA ALA A 242 18.40 0.01 -7.18
C ALA A 242 18.32 1.53 -7.02
N VAL A 243 17.46 2.01 -6.12
CA VAL A 243 17.45 3.40 -5.65
C VAL A 243 17.84 3.42 -4.18
N VAL A 244 18.84 4.24 -3.86
CA VAL A 244 19.45 4.32 -2.53
C VAL A 244 19.16 5.70 -1.93
N PRO A 245 18.45 5.79 -0.79
CA PRO A 245 18.18 7.06 -0.11
C PRO A 245 19.39 7.45 0.75
N LEU A 246 20.37 8.12 0.16
CA LEU A 246 21.58 8.53 0.88
C LEU A 246 21.30 9.53 2.00
N ALA A 247 20.20 10.28 1.94
CA ALA A 247 19.79 11.21 3.00
C ALA A 247 19.41 10.50 4.30
N ASP A 248 18.88 9.28 4.19
CA ASP A 248 18.44 8.45 5.31
C ASP A 248 19.45 7.37 5.67
N ALA A 249 20.73 7.59 5.33
CA ALA A 249 21.80 6.67 5.66
C ALA A 249 21.99 6.59 7.19
N TYR A 250 22.26 5.40 7.69
CA TYR A 250 22.57 5.11 9.07
C TYR A 250 23.84 4.25 9.17
N VAL A 251 24.36 4.12 10.38
CA VAL A 251 25.52 3.24 10.62
C VAL A 251 25.06 2.00 11.38
N VAL A 252 25.51 0.86 10.91
CA VAL A 252 25.39 -0.42 11.61
C VAL A 252 26.74 -0.70 12.25
N ALA A 253 26.80 -0.65 13.59
CA ALA A 253 28.02 -0.87 14.35
C ALA A 253 27.89 -2.15 15.16
N ASN A 254 28.80 -3.10 14.94
CA ASN A 254 28.80 -4.41 15.57
C ASN A 254 29.68 -4.37 16.83
N PHE A 255 29.07 -4.35 18.00
CA PHE A 255 29.76 -4.38 19.29
C PHE A 255 29.84 -5.79 19.85
N LEU A 256 30.88 -6.07 20.60
CA LEU A 256 31.00 -7.32 21.33
C LEU A 256 29.98 -7.36 22.48
N GLU A 257 29.46 -8.53 22.79
CA GLU A 257 28.41 -8.74 23.82
C GLU A 257 28.71 -8.04 25.15
N HIS A 258 29.98 -8.08 25.64
CA HIS A 258 30.37 -7.44 26.89
C HIS A 258 30.40 -5.90 26.84
N GLN A 259 30.44 -5.29 25.64
CA GLN A 259 30.40 -3.84 25.47
C GLN A 259 28.99 -3.25 25.57
N LEU A 260 27.97 -4.09 25.48
CA LEU A 260 26.57 -3.65 25.49
C LEU A 260 25.99 -3.40 26.87
N THR A 261 26.71 -3.74 27.95
CA THR A 261 26.18 -3.73 29.31
C THR A 261 25.51 -2.41 29.70
N ASN A 262 26.04 -1.27 29.26
CA ASN A 262 25.52 0.06 29.58
C ASN A 262 25.05 0.83 28.31
N MET A 263 24.87 0.14 27.16
CA MET A 263 24.36 0.76 25.96
C MET A 263 22.84 0.85 25.98
N GLN A 264 22.33 2.01 25.63
CA GLN A 264 20.88 2.28 25.55
C GLN A 264 20.58 3.17 24.33
N ALA A 265 19.35 3.05 23.81
CA ALA A 265 18.85 3.96 22.81
C ALA A 265 18.90 5.42 23.33
N GLY A 266 19.23 6.35 22.44
CA GLY A 266 19.38 7.76 22.75
C GLY A 266 20.79 8.20 23.15
N GLN A 267 21.75 7.30 23.32
CA GLN A 267 23.16 7.67 23.61
C GLN A 267 23.85 8.28 22.40
N ARG A 268 24.74 9.24 22.64
CA ARG A 268 25.49 9.90 21.57
C ARG A 268 26.61 9.01 21.04
N VAL A 269 26.79 9.06 19.72
CA VAL A 269 27.79 8.28 19.01
C VAL A 269 28.66 9.23 18.19
N THR A 270 29.96 9.11 18.34
CA THR A 270 30.93 9.75 17.46
C THR A 270 31.41 8.76 16.41
N ILE A 271 31.26 9.12 15.15
CA ILE A 271 31.56 8.27 14.00
C ILE A 271 32.73 8.89 13.24
N LYS A 272 33.78 8.12 13.03
CA LYS A 272 34.90 8.47 12.17
C LYS A 272 34.82 7.63 10.90
N VAL A 273 34.85 8.30 9.76
CA VAL A 273 34.78 7.62 8.45
C VAL A 273 36.19 7.48 7.92
N ASP A 274 36.59 6.26 7.58
CA ASP A 274 37.96 5.96 7.11
C ASP A 274 38.33 6.76 5.85
N SER A 275 37.35 7.01 4.97
CA SER A 275 37.56 7.76 3.73
C SER A 275 37.73 9.27 3.94
N PHE A 276 37.45 9.82 5.15
CA PHE A 276 37.52 11.25 5.46
C PHE A 276 38.33 11.49 6.75
N PRO A 277 39.66 11.30 6.70
CA PRO A 277 40.51 11.42 7.87
C PRO A 277 40.41 12.82 8.51
N GLY A 278 40.27 12.86 9.82
CA GLY A 278 40.17 14.09 10.62
C GLY A 278 38.77 14.68 10.69
N GLN A 279 37.75 14.11 10.02
CA GLN A 279 36.36 14.52 10.15
C GLN A 279 35.57 13.51 10.94
N THR A 280 34.64 13.99 11.76
CA THR A 280 33.75 13.16 12.58
C THR A 280 32.30 13.50 12.30
N LEU A 281 31.47 12.48 12.27
CA LEU A 281 30.01 12.60 12.28
C LEU A 281 29.49 12.36 13.68
N GLN A 282 28.39 12.99 14.00
CA GLN A 282 27.62 12.74 15.21
C GLN A 282 26.36 11.97 14.88
N GLY A 283 25.98 11.10 15.78
CA GLY A 283 24.75 10.33 15.66
C GLY A 283 24.24 9.90 17.02
N THR A 284 23.15 9.19 17.00
CA THR A 284 22.47 8.72 18.20
C THR A 284 22.15 7.22 18.03
N VAL A 285 22.32 6.46 19.11
CA VAL A 285 21.89 5.06 19.15
C VAL A 285 20.37 5.01 18.95
N ASP A 286 19.94 4.42 17.86
CA ASP A 286 18.52 4.20 17.56
C ASP A 286 18.01 2.94 18.26
N SER A 287 18.67 1.82 18.00
CA SER A 287 18.25 0.51 18.52
C SER A 287 19.41 -0.47 18.58
N ILE A 288 19.24 -1.50 19.41
CA ILE A 288 20.17 -2.62 19.54
C ILE A 288 19.44 -3.85 18.97
N ALA A 289 20.13 -4.61 18.11
CA ALA A 289 19.54 -5.80 17.50
C ALA A 289 19.14 -6.84 18.55
N PRO A 290 17.99 -7.52 18.39
CA PRO A 290 17.49 -8.50 19.36
C PRO A 290 18.27 -9.81 19.37
N ALA A 291 19.17 -10.00 18.39
CA ALA A 291 19.97 -11.23 18.27
C ALA A 291 21.32 -10.95 17.62
N THR A 292 22.25 -11.88 17.77
CA THR A 292 23.57 -11.81 17.13
C THR A 292 23.45 -12.05 15.61
N GLY A 293 24.39 -11.55 14.82
CA GLY A 293 24.41 -11.75 13.38
C GLY A 293 24.41 -13.22 12.95
N VAL A 294 24.97 -14.10 13.78
CA VAL A 294 24.99 -15.55 13.57
C VAL A 294 23.58 -16.17 13.64
N THR A 295 22.73 -15.66 14.52
CA THR A 295 21.35 -16.17 14.69
C THR A 295 20.49 -15.99 13.44
N PHE A 296 20.74 -14.94 12.65
CA PHE A 296 20.03 -14.65 11.40
C PHE A 296 20.78 -15.08 10.15
N SER A 297 21.94 -15.77 10.32
CA SER A 297 22.71 -16.27 9.19
C SER A 297 21.99 -17.45 8.53
N ALA A 298 21.94 -17.45 7.20
CA ALA A 298 21.38 -18.56 6.42
C ALA A 298 22.19 -19.88 6.59
N ILE A 299 23.45 -19.79 7.04
CA ILE A 299 24.31 -20.93 7.30
C ILE A 299 24.70 -20.86 8.79
N ALA A 300 24.18 -21.77 9.59
CA ALA A 300 24.60 -21.90 10.96
C ALA A 300 26.06 -22.39 11.00
N PRO A 301 26.97 -21.73 11.74
CA PRO A 301 28.33 -22.23 11.91
C PRO A 301 28.27 -23.53 12.73
N ASP A 302 28.60 -24.65 12.10
CA ASP A 302 28.72 -25.94 12.76
C ASP A 302 30.17 -26.14 13.19
N ASN A 303 30.39 -26.36 14.49
CA ASN A 303 31.69 -26.74 15.01
C ASN A 303 31.91 -28.25 14.81
N ALA A 304 32.58 -28.63 13.74
CA ALA A 304 32.85 -30.01 13.33
C ALA A 304 33.57 -30.87 14.40
N THR A 305 34.06 -30.29 15.48
CA THR A 305 34.81 -30.98 16.56
C THR A 305 34.01 -31.37 17.78
N GLY A 306 32.69 -31.03 17.84
CA GLY A 306 31.83 -31.40 18.98
C GLY A 306 32.15 -30.72 20.34
N ASN A 307 33.17 -29.90 20.41
CA ASN A 307 33.51 -29.15 21.61
C ASN A 307 32.93 -27.72 21.53
N PHE A 308 32.14 -27.34 22.53
CA PHE A 308 31.64 -25.97 22.65
C PHE A 308 32.80 -25.04 23.07
N THR A 309 33.24 -24.18 22.14
CA THR A 309 34.16 -23.07 22.45
C THR A 309 33.34 -21.79 22.52
N LYS A 310 33.40 -21.07 23.65
CA LYS A 310 32.77 -19.76 23.82
C LYS A 310 33.48 -18.76 22.92
N VAL A 311 32.87 -18.42 21.79
CA VAL A 311 33.32 -17.36 20.89
C VAL A 311 32.51 -16.09 21.19
N ALA A 312 33.22 -14.96 21.42
CA ALA A 312 32.57 -13.67 21.63
C ALA A 312 31.70 -13.30 20.41
N GLN A 313 30.42 -13.15 20.67
CA GLN A 313 29.44 -12.78 19.63
C GLN A 313 29.38 -11.26 19.48
N ARG A 314 29.01 -10.80 18.26
CA ARG A 314 28.75 -9.40 17.99
C ARG A 314 27.25 -9.15 17.81
N ILE A 315 26.80 -8.03 18.33
CA ILE A 315 25.42 -7.59 18.22
C ILE A 315 25.42 -6.24 17.49
N ALA A 316 24.58 -6.12 16.47
CA ALA A 316 24.47 -4.90 15.69
C ALA A 316 23.72 -3.81 16.47
N VAL A 317 24.28 -2.62 16.48
CA VAL A 317 23.68 -1.40 17.01
C VAL A 317 23.43 -0.47 15.84
N LYS A 318 22.17 -0.08 15.64
CA LYS A 318 21.78 0.90 14.61
C LYS A 318 22.00 2.31 15.19
N VAL A 319 22.71 3.12 14.44
CA VAL A 319 23.02 4.51 14.79
C VAL A 319 22.49 5.41 13.69
N THR A 320 21.56 6.29 14.04
CA THR A 320 21.06 7.34 13.15
C THR A 320 22.01 8.54 13.17
N LEU A 321 22.24 9.12 11.99
CA LEU A 321 23.08 10.29 11.85
C LEU A 321 22.28 11.57 12.18
N ASP A 322 22.90 12.52 12.87
CA ASP A 322 22.27 13.81 13.14
C ASP A 322 22.10 14.58 11.83
N HIS A 323 20.96 15.26 11.67
CA HIS A 323 20.64 16.01 10.45
C HIS A 323 21.56 17.24 10.26
N GLY A 324 21.74 17.61 9.00
CA GLY A 324 22.45 18.86 8.64
C GLY A 324 23.98 18.76 8.61
N GLN A 325 24.55 17.59 8.72
CA GLN A 325 25.98 17.38 8.61
C GLN A 325 26.40 17.31 7.13
N LEU A 326 27.25 18.22 6.67
CA LEU A 326 27.72 18.29 5.28
C LEU A 326 28.37 16.95 4.81
N LEU A 327 29.10 16.29 5.71
CA LEU A 327 29.76 15.03 5.41
C LEU A 327 28.77 13.88 5.14
N ALA A 328 27.59 13.92 5.72
CA ALA A 328 26.56 12.87 5.53
C ALA A 328 26.17 12.70 4.05
N SER A 329 26.15 13.79 3.27
CA SER A 329 25.84 13.75 1.83
C SER A 329 26.93 13.08 0.98
N GLN A 330 28.14 12.95 1.52
CA GLN A 330 29.27 12.32 0.83
C GLN A 330 29.42 10.83 1.16
N LEU A 331 28.65 10.33 2.13
CA LEU A 331 28.66 8.92 2.50
C LEU A 331 28.20 8.03 1.35
N ARG A 332 28.74 6.83 1.32
CA ARG A 332 28.30 5.75 0.42
C ARG A 332 28.05 4.50 1.24
N LEU A 333 27.07 3.71 0.83
CA LEU A 333 26.79 2.43 1.48
C LEU A 333 28.00 1.52 1.43
N GLY A 334 28.23 0.82 2.53
CA GLY A 334 29.39 -0.07 2.67
C GLY A 334 30.70 0.62 3.05
N MET A 335 30.73 1.95 3.22
CA MET A 335 31.92 2.60 3.77
C MET A 335 32.15 2.14 5.20
N SER A 336 33.40 1.76 5.50
CA SER A 336 33.84 1.41 6.87
C SER A 336 33.97 2.66 7.72
N VAL A 337 33.57 2.53 8.97
CA VAL A 337 33.62 3.60 9.97
C VAL A 337 34.02 3.05 11.33
N ASP A 338 34.65 3.88 12.15
CA ASP A 338 34.83 3.64 13.59
C ASP A 338 33.70 4.31 14.36
N ALA A 339 32.92 3.54 15.12
CA ALA A 339 31.86 4.05 15.97
C ALA A 339 32.27 4.02 17.45
N SER A 340 32.11 5.16 18.13
CA SER A 340 32.42 5.31 19.56
C SER A 340 31.20 5.84 20.28
N ILE A 341 30.66 5.07 21.23
CA ILE A 341 29.47 5.38 22.02
C ILE A 341 29.90 5.79 23.41
N ASP A 342 29.43 6.95 23.89
CA ASP A 342 29.60 7.36 25.27
C ASP A 342 28.45 6.82 26.14
N THR A 343 28.78 5.85 27.00
CA THR A 343 27.82 5.19 27.88
C THR A 343 27.66 5.90 29.23
N ALA A 344 28.42 6.99 29.50
CA ALA A 344 28.35 7.74 30.76
C ALA A 344 27.01 8.43 30.98
N MET A 345 26.35 8.89 29.92
CA MET A 345 25.11 9.67 30.04
C MET A 345 23.86 8.84 30.47
N ALA A 346 23.92 7.53 30.46
CA ALA A 346 22.82 6.69 30.93
C ALA A 346 22.62 6.71 32.46
N HIS A 347 23.61 7.13 33.21
CA HIS A 347 23.58 7.11 34.70
C HIS A 347 22.82 8.29 35.29
N ASP A 348 22.79 9.45 34.63
CA ASP A 348 22.15 10.67 35.17
C ASP A 348 20.61 10.67 35.06
N GLN A 349 20.03 9.91 34.16
CA GLN A 349 18.56 9.84 34.02
C GLN A 349 17.90 8.85 34.99
N GLN A 350 18.62 7.85 35.48
CA GLN A 350 18.08 6.91 36.48
C GLN A 350 18.12 7.43 37.94
N VAL A 351 18.93 8.43 38.23
CA VAL A 351 19.01 9.04 39.57
C VAL A 351 17.93 10.08 39.84
N SER A 352 17.33 10.65 38.77
CA SER A 352 16.26 11.67 38.87
C SER A 352 14.84 11.10 39.03
N THR A 353 14.66 9.78 39.04
CA THR A 353 13.32 9.12 39.11
C THR A 353 13.19 8.15 40.30
N ARG A 354 13.99 8.34 41.35
CA ARG A 354 13.82 7.68 42.67
C ARG A 354 13.58 8.65 43.79
#